data_faabc1325e6439e7c622a63fbff7d6ca
#
_entry.id   faabc1325e6439e7c622a63fbff7d6ca
#
_cell.length_a   1.000
_cell.length_b   1.000
_cell.length_c   1.000
_cell.angle_alpha   90.00
_cell.angle_beta   90.00
_cell.angle_gamma   90.00
#
_symmetry.space_group_name_H-M   'P 1'
#
loop_
_entity.id
_entity.type
_entity.pdbx_description
1 polymer ?
#
loop_
_entity_poly.entity_id
_entity_poly.type
_entity_poly.pdbx_seq_one_letter_code
_entity_poly.pdbx_strand_id
1 'polypeptide(L)'
;MDKDDETKAWRLAYKESCQEHIPEGTTNFQNVFTPYDLCYDMIRKLETYSGGFKDKTFCVFNLEFAEVLCYILGIDREKIWFVTDCEYKKRFAEAERYNGINVKLTEFGTFLKENWDMKFDCVIGNPPYQAPKERKAKAVNGTCGAELWDKFIEKSTELVKENGFVTLIHPPKWRKPDHKAFRFIHERDLKYLEIHSIDDGLKVFRASTAYDWYILKNSKYNGKTVIKNINGNMEEIDISNFLCIPSGSFNLFKQLLAKDGEEKCEIIYNRTNYGHDKKWVSKDKNEKYQYPCIYSLTRKDGLKLVYSMINNQGHFGIKKVVLPMSKYTDTFIDEKGEYGICEFAFGIKFDTLKEAEGIKKAIMSEKFKAIWQATEWICNSKEWRIFKSFKKDFWKEFV
;
A
#
# COMPACT_ATOMS: atom_id res chain seq x y z
N MET A 1 5.07 11.43 39.44
CA MET A 1 4.44 11.40 38.12
C MET A 1 4.72 10.02 37.58
N ASP A 2 3.72 9.32 37.09
CA ASP A 2 3.94 8.00 36.46
C ASP A 2 4.83 8.18 35.19
N LYS A 3 5.68 7.21 34.91
CA LYS A 3 6.54 7.25 33.69
C LYS A 3 5.73 7.53 32.42
N ASP A 4 4.50 7.04 32.36
CA ASP A 4 3.59 7.26 31.22
C ASP A 4 3.15 8.72 31.09
N ASP A 5 2.87 9.40 32.20
CA ASP A 5 2.48 10.82 32.21
C ASP A 5 3.66 11.72 31.83
N GLU A 6 4.84 11.40 32.30
CA GLU A 6 6.08 12.10 31.95
C GLU A 6 6.41 11.95 30.46
N THR A 7 6.21 10.76 29.93
CA THR A 7 6.39 10.45 28.50
C THR A 7 5.39 11.21 27.63
N LYS A 8 4.13 11.25 28.02
CA LYS A 8 3.09 12.02 27.31
C LYS A 8 3.39 13.52 27.30
N ALA A 9 3.78 14.07 28.43
CA ALA A 9 4.13 15.49 28.53
C ALA A 9 5.35 15.84 27.66
N TRP A 10 6.38 15.00 27.69
CA TRP A 10 7.55 15.18 26.84
C TRP A 10 7.22 15.10 25.35
N ARG A 11 6.41 14.13 24.94
CA ARG A 11 6.00 13.98 23.52
C ARG A 11 5.22 15.18 23.02
N LEU A 12 4.39 15.76 23.88
CA LEU A 12 3.67 16.97 23.54
C LEU A 12 4.66 18.14 23.30
N ALA A 13 5.59 18.37 24.23
CA ALA A 13 6.62 19.39 24.10
C ALA A 13 7.51 19.19 22.86
N TYR A 14 7.93 17.95 22.61
CA TYR A 14 8.70 17.59 21.41
C TYR A 14 7.92 17.90 20.11
N LYS A 15 6.65 17.54 20.08
CA LYS A 15 5.78 17.81 18.92
C LYS A 15 5.61 19.31 18.68
N GLU A 16 5.32 20.08 19.71
CA GLU A 16 5.16 21.54 19.65
C GLU A 16 6.46 22.20 19.16
N SER A 17 7.58 21.84 19.76
CA SER A 17 8.90 22.34 19.35
C SER A 17 9.26 21.98 17.91
N CYS A 18 8.93 20.78 17.44
CA CYS A 18 9.15 20.42 16.04
C CYS A 18 8.25 21.22 15.07
N GLN A 19 7.02 21.57 15.49
CA GLN A 19 6.11 22.38 14.66
C GLN A 19 6.60 23.81 14.50
N GLU A 20 7.19 24.40 15.53
CA GLU A 20 7.76 25.75 15.49
C GLU A 20 8.97 25.88 14.55
N HIS A 21 9.67 24.77 14.30
CA HIS A 21 10.89 24.74 13.48
C HIS A 21 10.67 24.17 12.06
N ILE A 22 9.41 24.03 11.62
CA ILE A 22 9.10 23.68 10.23
C ILE A 22 9.39 24.92 9.36
N PRO A 23 10.26 24.83 8.34
CA PRO A 23 10.50 25.96 7.44
C PRO A 23 9.21 26.40 6.75
N GLU A 24 8.97 27.71 6.68
CA GLU A 24 7.82 28.27 5.95
C GLU A 24 7.75 27.68 4.53
N GLY A 25 6.58 27.14 4.21
CA GLY A 25 6.32 26.58 2.86
C GLY A 25 6.64 25.11 2.68
N THR A 26 7.11 24.39 3.70
CA THR A 26 7.13 22.93 3.68
C THR A 26 5.72 22.40 4.00
N THR A 27 5.25 21.44 3.22
CA THR A 27 3.97 20.79 3.53
C THR A 27 4.18 19.89 4.75
N ASN A 28 3.25 19.92 5.73
CA ASN A 28 3.27 19.18 7.01
C ASN A 28 3.41 17.65 6.91
N PHE A 29 3.50 17.09 5.70
CA PHE A 29 3.55 15.64 5.47
C PHE A 29 4.87 14.95 5.88
N GLN A 30 5.92 15.71 6.18
CA GLN A 30 7.23 15.15 6.55
C GLN A 30 7.41 14.94 8.07
N ASN A 31 6.55 15.55 8.89
CA ASN A 31 6.62 15.47 10.35
C ASN A 31 5.37 14.82 10.94
N VAL A 32 5.06 13.61 10.49
CA VAL A 32 4.02 12.80 11.12
C VAL A 32 4.58 12.18 12.39
N PHE A 33 4.08 12.64 13.54
CA PHE A 33 4.41 12.05 14.83
C PHE A 33 3.66 10.75 15.03
N THR A 34 4.37 9.72 15.45
CA THR A 34 3.76 8.44 15.79
C THR A 34 3.29 8.48 17.25
N PRO A 35 1.98 8.29 17.52
CA PRO A 35 1.46 8.30 18.88
C PRO A 35 2.12 7.26 19.79
N TYR A 36 2.16 7.54 21.08
CA TYR A 36 2.79 6.68 22.08
C TYR A 36 2.23 5.26 22.05
N ASP A 37 0.90 5.15 22.10
CA ASP A 37 0.25 3.84 22.18
C ASP A 37 0.61 2.97 20.97
N LEU A 38 0.65 3.56 19.76
CA LEU A 38 1.05 2.83 18.56
C LEU A 38 2.53 2.42 18.60
N CYS A 39 3.43 3.32 19.02
CA CYS A 39 4.85 2.97 19.17
C CYS A 39 5.04 1.84 20.18
N TYR A 40 4.36 1.94 21.32
CA TYR A 40 4.42 0.95 22.39
C TYR A 40 3.93 -0.41 21.92
N ASP A 41 2.75 -0.46 21.27
CA ASP A 41 2.16 -1.70 20.77
C ASP A 41 3.05 -2.36 19.71
N MET A 42 3.58 -1.58 18.77
CA MET A 42 4.50 -2.09 17.75
C MET A 42 5.77 -2.70 18.36
N ILE A 43 6.38 -1.99 19.32
CA ILE A 43 7.61 -2.44 19.97
C ILE A 43 7.35 -3.67 20.85
N ARG A 44 6.28 -3.70 21.63
CA ARG A 44 5.94 -4.87 22.47
C ARG A 44 5.65 -6.10 21.64
N LYS A 45 4.95 -5.91 20.52
CA LYS A 45 4.70 -7.02 19.60
C LYS A 45 6.00 -7.49 18.92
N LEU A 46 6.86 -6.56 18.49
CA LEU A 46 8.19 -6.90 17.95
C LEU A 46 9.04 -7.65 18.97
N GLU A 47 9.02 -7.26 20.24
CA GLU A 47 9.71 -7.96 21.32
C GLU A 47 9.26 -9.41 21.42
N THR A 48 7.95 -9.66 21.36
CA THR A 48 7.38 -11.02 21.38
C THR A 48 7.89 -11.87 20.20
N TYR A 49 7.81 -11.35 18.97
CA TYR A 49 8.24 -12.07 17.77
C TYR A 49 9.75 -12.28 17.69
N SER A 50 10.52 -11.36 18.27
CA SER A 50 11.98 -11.44 18.27
C SER A 50 12.57 -12.28 19.42
N GLY A 51 11.73 -12.76 20.34
CA GLY A 51 12.19 -13.51 21.50
C GLY A 51 12.87 -12.67 22.57
N GLY A 52 12.48 -11.41 22.71
CA GLY A 52 13.04 -10.44 23.65
C GLY A 52 14.09 -9.52 23.01
N PHE A 53 14.51 -8.51 23.77
CA PHE A 53 15.45 -7.47 23.28
C PHE A 53 16.82 -7.49 23.93
N LYS A 54 17.11 -8.49 24.74
CA LYS A 54 18.42 -8.62 25.37
C LYS A 54 19.53 -8.63 24.31
N ASP A 55 20.50 -7.76 24.48
CA ASP A 55 21.68 -7.63 23.61
C ASP A 55 21.43 -7.26 22.14
N LYS A 56 20.20 -6.83 21.79
CA LYS A 56 19.86 -6.42 20.43
C LYS A 56 20.20 -4.96 20.16
N THR A 57 20.54 -4.70 18.90
CA THR A 57 20.81 -3.37 18.34
C THR A 57 19.66 -2.91 17.48
N PHE A 58 19.37 -1.61 17.50
CA PHE A 58 18.22 -1.00 16.88
C PHE A 58 18.61 0.14 15.96
N CYS A 59 17.96 0.23 14.79
CA CYS A 59 17.96 1.42 13.96
C CYS A 59 16.52 1.97 13.92
N VAL A 60 16.33 3.24 14.28
CA VAL A 60 15.02 3.88 14.29
C VAL A 60 15.01 5.13 13.41
N PHE A 61 13.87 5.37 12.71
CA PHE A 61 13.67 6.55 11.87
C PHE A 61 12.89 7.67 12.56
N ASN A 62 12.38 7.42 13.76
CA ASN A 62 11.63 8.40 14.55
C ASN A 62 12.04 8.29 16.02
N LEU A 63 12.24 9.45 16.65
CA LEU A 63 12.71 9.52 18.04
C LEU A 63 11.70 8.92 19.01
N GLU A 64 10.41 8.92 18.68
CA GLU A 64 9.33 8.35 19.47
C GLU A 64 9.50 6.83 19.73
N PHE A 65 10.11 6.11 18.79
CA PHE A 65 10.45 4.70 18.97
C PHE A 65 11.69 4.53 19.86
N ALA A 66 12.70 5.40 19.70
CA ALA A 66 13.88 5.39 20.56
C ALA A 66 13.48 5.64 22.03
N GLU A 67 12.52 6.53 22.27
CA GLU A 67 12.00 6.80 23.61
C GLU A 67 11.41 5.56 24.25
N VAL A 68 10.54 4.83 23.58
CA VAL A 68 9.96 3.59 24.12
C VAL A 68 11.07 2.57 24.43
N LEU A 69 12.02 2.41 23.52
CA LEU A 69 13.13 1.47 23.72
C LEU A 69 13.98 1.82 24.93
N CYS A 70 14.50 3.04 25.04
CA CYS A 70 15.44 3.39 26.11
C CYS A 70 14.75 3.79 27.41
N TYR A 71 13.66 4.58 27.36
CA TYR A 71 13.05 5.15 28.56
C TYR A 71 12.03 4.20 29.20
N ILE A 72 11.22 3.52 28.40
CA ILE A 72 10.19 2.63 28.91
C ILE A 72 10.75 1.21 29.13
N LEU A 73 11.47 0.67 28.16
CA LEU A 73 11.97 -0.72 28.21
C LEU A 73 13.39 -0.83 28.76
N GLY A 74 14.09 0.28 28.98
CA GLY A 74 15.44 0.30 29.58
C GLY A 74 16.53 -0.28 28.68
N ILE A 75 16.35 -0.21 27.37
CA ILE A 75 17.38 -0.63 26.41
C ILE A 75 18.56 0.35 26.48
N ASP A 76 19.80 -0.16 26.53
CA ASP A 76 21.01 0.64 26.53
C ASP A 76 21.03 1.59 25.33
N ARG A 77 21.25 2.86 25.58
CA ARG A 77 21.17 3.92 24.57
C ARG A 77 22.20 3.73 23.46
N GLU A 78 23.38 3.24 23.77
CA GLU A 78 24.45 2.92 22.82
C GLU A 78 24.06 1.84 21.79
N LYS A 79 23.04 1.02 22.08
CA LYS A 79 22.49 0.01 21.17
C LYS A 79 21.45 0.59 20.19
N ILE A 80 21.09 1.87 20.33
CA ILE A 80 20.04 2.53 19.53
C ILE A 80 20.70 3.54 18.58
N TRP A 81 20.39 3.42 17.30
CA TRP A 81 20.77 4.35 16.25
C TRP A 81 19.54 5.08 15.73
N PHE A 82 19.54 6.40 15.83
CA PHE A 82 18.51 7.27 15.29
C PHE A 82 19.00 7.92 14.01
N VAL A 83 18.28 7.66 12.90
CA VAL A 83 18.58 8.24 11.57
C VAL A 83 17.57 9.33 11.28
N THR A 84 18.05 10.54 11.00
CA THR A 84 17.19 11.69 10.71
C THR A 84 17.82 12.60 9.65
N ASP A 85 16.99 13.31 8.90
CA ASP A 85 17.39 14.37 7.96
C ASP A 85 17.23 15.77 8.55
N CYS A 86 16.83 15.86 9.83
CA CYS A 86 16.49 17.10 10.50
C CYS A 86 17.50 17.43 11.61
N GLU A 87 18.26 18.52 11.45
CA GLU A 87 19.23 18.99 12.44
C GLU A 87 18.59 19.27 13.81
N TYR A 88 17.37 19.78 13.82
CA TYR A 88 16.64 20.02 15.06
C TYR A 88 16.33 18.72 15.80
N LYS A 89 15.85 17.69 15.11
CA LYS A 89 15.60 16.36 15.71
C LYS A 89 16.89 15.73 16.23
N LYS A 90 18.00 15.93 15.54
CA LYS A 90 19.33 15.51 16.01
C LYS A 90 19.67 16.19 17.35
N ARG A 91 19.61 17.52 17.41
CA ARG A 91 19.89 18.26 18.67
C ARG A 91 18.98 17.82 19.80
N PHE A 92 17.72 17.52 19.50
CA PHE A 92 16.77 17.01 20.49
C PHE A 92 17.15 15.60 20.99
N ALA A 93 17.66 14.75 20.11
CA ALA A 93 18.14 13.40 20.45
C ALA A 93 19.48 13.44 21.23
N GLU A 94 20.27 14.47 21.07
CA GLU A 94 21.53 14.69 21.79
C GLU A 94 21.30 15.37 23.16
N ALA A 95 20.10 15.84 23.45
CA ALA A 95 19.75 16.45 24.75
C ALA A 95 19.79 15.42 25.89
N GLU A 96 19.88 15.88 27.14
CA GLU A 96 20.10 15.09 28.35
C GLU A 96 19.25 13.80 28.42
N ARG A 97 17.97 13.87 28.04
CA ARG A 97 17.05 12.72 28.11
C ARG A 97 17.48 11.52 27.23
N TYR A 98 18.14 11.77 26.10
CA TYR A 98 18.57 10.75 25.14
C TYR A 98 20.08 10.68 24.96
N ASN A 99 20.84 11.40 25.75
CA ASN A 99 22.29 11.39 25.69
C ASN A 99 22.82 9.94 25.72
N GLY A 100 23.66 9.59 24.74
CA GLY A 100 24.19 8.23 24.54
C GLY A 100 23.52 7.43 23.43
N ILE A 101 22.42 7.93 22.83
CA ILE A 101 21.89 7.37 21.57
C ILE A 101 22.82 7.78 20.43
N ASN A 102 23.13 6.84 19.53
CA ASN A 102 23.88 7.16 18.31
C ASN A 102 22.98 7.90 17.32
N VAL A 103 23.41 9.05 16.83
CA VAL A 103 22.63 9.84 15.88
C VAL A 103 23.34 9.95 14.54
N LYS A 104 22.66 9.57 13.45
CA LYS A 104 23.10 9.81 12.07
C LYS A 104 22.23 10.88 11.45
N LEU A 105 22.79 12.07 11.27
CA LEU A 105 22.18 13.12 10.45
C LEU A 105 22.57 12.90 9.00
N THR A 106 21.62 12.69 8.13
CA THR A 106 21.83 12.51 6.70
C THR A 106 20.56 12.80 5.93
N GLU A 107 20.67 13.40 4.76
CA GLU A 107 19.52 13.53 3.84
C GLU A 107 19.01 12.13 3.47
N PHE A 108 17.70 11.90 3.54
CA PHE A 108 17.11 10.59 3.25
C PHE A 108 17.38 10.10 1.82
N GLY A 109 17.48 11.01 0.83
CA GLY A 109 17.84 10.64 -0.53
C GLY A 109 19.26 10.05 -0.63
N THR A 110 20.18 10.56 0.16
CA THR A 110 21.57 10.07 0.31
C THR A 110 21.59 8.78 1.10
N PHE A 111 20.95 8.76 2.29
CA PHE A 111 20.83 7.58 3.14
C PHE A 111 20.34 6.33 2.40
N LEU A 112 19.32 6.48 1.55
CA LEU A 112 18.76 5.38 0.80
C LEU A 112 19.71 4.78 -0.25
N LYS A 113 20.80 5.51 -0.60
CA LYS A 113 21.81 5.07 -1.58
C LYS A 113 23.13 4.66 -0.93
N GLU A 114 23.39 5.11 0.29
CA GLU A 114 24.63 4.79 1.01
C GLU A 114 24.69 3.29 1.34
N ASN A 115 25.87 2.69 1.21
CA ASN A 115 26.14 1.38 1.79
C ASN A 115 26.55 1.55 3.25
N TRP A 116 25.90 0.81 4.13
CA TRP A 116 26.23 0.75 5.55
C TRP A 116 26.82 -0.62 5.86
N ASP A 117 28.01 -0.63 6.44
CA ASP A 117 28.66 -1.87 6.88
C ASP A 117 28.00 -2.41 8.17
N MET A 118 27.33 -1.51 8.92
CA MET A 118 26.65 -1.86 10.15
C MET A 118 25.29 -2.52 9.88
N LYS A 119 25.01 -3.58 10.61
CA LYS A 119 23.72 -4.30 10.61
C LYS A 119 23.11 -4.31 11.99
N PHE A 120 21.78 -4.23 12.03
CA PHE A 120 20.97 -4.16 13.26
C PHE A 120 20.14 -5.43 13.44
N ASP A 121 19.80 -5.73 14.68
CA ASP A 121 18.85 -6.80 14.98
C ASP A 121 17.42 -6.38 14.64
N CYS A 122 17.09 -5.09 14.81
CA CYS A 122 15.78 -4.53 14.53
C CYS A 122 15.90 -3.16 13.83
N VAL A 123 15.06 -2.95 12.80
CA VAL A 123 14.85 -1.65 12.14
C VAL A 123 13.40 -1.24 12.31
N ILE A 124 13.15 -0.05 12.88
CA ILE A 124 11.81 0.38 13.30
C ILE A 124 11.55 1.80 12.82
N GLY A 125 10.33 2.10 12.35
CA GLY A 125 9.99 3.48 12.07
C GLY A 125 8.66 3.73 11.35
N ASN A 126 8.38 5.02 11.26
CA ASN A 126 7.39 5.61 10.39
C ASN A 126 8.11 6.59 9.43
N PRO A 127 8.77 6.07 8.39
CA PRO A 127 9.59 6.89 7.51
C PRO A 127 8.72 7.84 6.66
N PRO A 128 9.30 8.92 6.11
CA PRO A 128 8.56 9.85 5.26
C PRO A 128 8.03 9.13 4.01
N TYR A 129 6.77 9.42 3.66
CA TYR A 129 6.11 8.75 2.54
C TYR A 129 6.51 9.33 1.18
N GLN A 130 6.88 10.61 1.15
CA GLN A 130 7.18 11.34 -0.09
C GLN A 130 8.41 12.22 0.09
N ALA A 131 9.17 12.41 -0.98
CA ALA A 131 10.25 13.39 -1.01
C ALA A 131 9.69 14.82 -0.87
N PRO A 132 10.47 15.77 -0.26
CA PRO A 132 10.13 17.17 -0.27
C PRO A 132 9.90 17.65 -1.70
N LYS A 133 8.87 18.48 -1.89
CA LYS A 133 8.67 19.16 -3.18
C LYS A 133 9.68 20.29 -3.29
N GLU A 134 10.56 20.26 -4.27
CA GLU A 134 11.16 21.50 -4.76
C GLU A 134 10.05 22.38 -5.36
N ARG A 135 9.87 23.58 -4.83
CA ARG A 135 8.98 24.59 -5.41
C ARG A 135 9.54 25.05 -6.75
N LYS A 136 9.30 24.30 -7.82
CA LYS A 136 9.36 24.88 -9.16
C LYS A 136 8.06 25.67 -9.38
N ALA A 137 8.22 26.96 -9.61
CA ALA A 137 7.13 27.85 -9.93
C ALA A 137 6.25 27.24 -11.04
N LYS A 138 4.91 27.20 -10.80
CA LYS A 138 3.87 26.80 -11.76
C LYS A 138 3.92 25.35 -12.25
N ALA A 139 3.74 24.37 -11.37
CA ALA A 139 3.24 23.07 -11.80
C ALA A 139 1.71 23.12 -11.88
N VAL A 140 1.20 23.24 -13.07
CA VAL A 140 -0.19 22.92 -13.42
C VAL A 140 -0.34 21.41 -13.20
N ASN A 141 -1.29 21.00 -12.35
CA ASN A 141 -1.56 19.66 -11.86
C ASN A 141 -0.62 19.18 -10.74
N GLY A 142 -1.21 19.09 -9.53
CA GLY A 142 -0.55 18.68 -8.28
C GLY A 142 0.13 17.30 -8.35
N THR A 143 1.35 17.27 -8.88
CA THR A 143 2.24 16.09 -8.80
C THR A 143 2.74 15.98 -7.38
N CYS A 144 2.34 14.91 -6.69
CA CYS A 144 2.96 14.50 -5.42
C CYS A 144 4.47 14.31 -5.62
N GLY A 145 5.27 14.58 -4.59
CA GLY A 145 6.70 14.25 -4.59
C GLY A 145 6.94 12.76 -4.88
N ALA A 146 8.15 12.38 -5.27
CA ALA A 146 8.49 10.98 -5.48
C ALA A 146 8.21 10.16 -4.21
N GLU A 147 7.63 8.97 -4.37
CA GLU A 147 7.40 8.04 -3.25
C GLU A 147 8.76 7.59 -2.68
N LEU A 148 8.89 7.64 -1.35
CA LEU A 148 10.10 7.22 -0.63
C LEU A 148 9.86 5.98 0.22
N TRP A 149 8.65 5.79 0.75
CA TRP A 149 8.35 4.72 1.71
C TRP A 149 8.73 3.33 1.19
N ASP A 150 8.57 3.06 -0.10
CA ASP A 150 8.94 1.79 -0.72
C ASP A 150 10.46 1.54 -0.71
N LYS A 151 11.25 2.60 -0.88
CA LYS A 151 12.72 2.54 -0.78
C LYS A 151 13.19 2.32 0.65
N PHE A 152 12.45 2.85 1.64
CA PHE A 152 12.74 2.58 3.05
C PHE A 152 12.53 1.10 3.40
N ILE A 153 11.57 0.41 2.77
CA ILE A 153 11.39 -1.04 2.95
C ILE A 153 12.66 -1.79 2.49
N GLU A 154 13.13 -1.52 1.27
CA GLU A 154 14.34 -2.12 0.72
C GLU A 154 15.54 -1.82 1.63
N LYS A 155 15.75 -0.54 1.95
CA LYS A 155 16.86 -0.10 2.81
C LYS A 155 16.83 -0.74 4.18
N SER A 156 15.67 -0.84 4.82
CA SER A 156 15.55 -1.44 6.15
C SER A 156 15.95 -2.92 6.15
N THR A 157 15.64 -3.67 5.09
CA THR A 157 16.06 -5.06 4.99
C THR A 157 17.54 -5.23 4.63
N GLU A 158 18.16 -4.22 3.99
CA GLU A 158 19.61 -4.18 3.83
C GLU A 158 20.32 -3.91 5.16
N LEU A 159 19.75 -3.05 6.03
CA LEU A 159 20.30 -2.68 7.32
C LEU A 159 20.14 -3.75 8.40
N VAL A 160 19.19 -4.67 8.23
CA VAL A 160 18.92 -5.69 9.24
C VAL A 160 19.80 -6.93 9.02
N LYS A 161 20.24 -7.55 10.13
CA LYS A 161 20.96 -8.83 10.12
C LYS A 161 20.11 -9.94 9.50
N GLU A 162 20.73 -11.03 9.07
CA GLU A 162 20.01 -12.26 8.79
C GLU A 162 19.23 -12.70 10.04
N ASN A 163 17.98 -13.12 9.87
CA ASN A 163 17.04 -13.41 10.95
C ASN A 163 16.67 -12.22 11.85
N GLY A 164 17.12 -11.02 11.58
CA GLY A 164 16.68 -9.80 12.25
C GLY A 164 15.30 -9.34 11.75
N PHE A 165 14.78 -8.23 12.28
CA PHE A 165 13.40 -7.82 12.10
C PHE A 165 13.27 -6.39 11.58
N VAL A 166 12.30 -6.18 10.71
CA VAL A 166 11.89 -4.85 10.24
C VAL A 166 10.43 -4.63 10.63
N THR A 167 10.13 -3.48 11.23
CA THR A 167 8.76 -3.03 11.49
C THR A 167 8.59 -1.58 11.08
N LEU A 168 7.76 -1.33 10.08
CA LEU A 168 7.54 -0.01 9.51
C LEU A 168 6.04 0.29 9.39
N ILE A 169 5.71 1.59 9.47
CA ILE A 169 4.39 2.11 9.15
C ILE A 169 4.44 2.72 7.75
N HIS A 170 3.50 2.37 6.88
CA HIS A 170 3.41 2.98 5.55
C HIS A 170 2.03 2.78 4.90
N PRO A 171 1.74 3.44 3.76
CA PRO A 171 0.46 3.32 3.07
C PRO A 171 0.19 1.89 2.59
N PRO A 172 -1.10 1.47 2.50
CA PRO A 172 -1.48 0.09 2.14
C PRO A 172 -1.21 -0.28 0.67
N LYS A 173 -0.78 0.65 -0.14
CA LYS A 173 -0.55 0.48 -1.59
C LYS A 173 0.42 -0.65 -1.94
N TRP A 174 1.34 -1.01 -1.04
CA TRP A 174 2.28 -2.11 -1.23
C TRP A 174 1.61 -3.47 -1.39
N ARG A 175 0.42 -3.65 -0.81
CA ARG A 175 -0.34 -4.91 -0.87
C ARG A 175 -1.01 -5.18 -2.22
N LYS A 176 -0.93 -4.25 -3.17
CA LYS A 176 -1.51 -4.38 -4.51
C LYS A 176 -0.78 -5.41 -5.36
N PRO A 177 -1.47 -6.04 -6.32
CA PRO A 177 -0.81 -6.84 -7.34
C PRO A 177 0.25 -6.04 -8.10
N ASP A 178 1.33 -6.70 -8.48
CA ASP A 178 2.44 -6.13 -9.28
C ASP A 178 3.20 -4.96 -8.60
N HIS A 179 2.98 -4.69 -7.30
CA HIS A 179 3.75 -3.68 -6.58
C HIS A 179 5.11 -4.25 -6.16
N LYS A 180 6.21 -3.54 -6.45
CA LYS A 180 7.56 -4.04 -6.14
C LYS A 180 7.76 -4.34 -4.65
N ALA A 181 7.22 -3.49 -3.76
CA ALA A 181 7.31 -3.71 -2.32
C ALA A 181 6.53 -4.95 -1.85
N PHE A 182 5.41 -5.31 -2.53
CA PHE A 182 4.70 -6.55 -2.24
C PHE A 182 5.61 -7.76 -2.45
N ARG A 183 6.22 -7.88 -3.63
CA ARG A 183 7.12 -8.99 -3.94
C ARG A 183 8.26 -9.07 -2.94
N PHE A 184 8.85 -7.93 -2.61
CA PHE A 184 9.96 -7.83 -1.68
C PHE A 184 9.62 -8.31 -0.26
N ILE A 185 8.44 -7.95 0.26
CA ILE A 185 7.95 -8.40 1.57
C ILE A 185 7.51 -9.87 1.51
N HIS A 186 6.81 -10.26 0.46
CA HIS A 186 6.26 -11.60 0.27
C HIS A 186 7.32 -12.71 0.14
N GLU A 187 8.50 -12.39 -0.38
CA GLU A 187 9.64 -13.31 -0.45
C GLU A 187 10.29 -13.56 0.92
N ARG A 188 9.94 -12.74 1.92
CA ARG A 188 10.47 -12.81 3.30
C ARG A 188 9.42 -13.26 4.28
N ASP A 189 9.86 -13.59 5.48
CA ASP A 189 9.02 -14.14 6.54
C ASP A 189 8.17 -13.06 7.22
N LEU A 190 7.04 -12.70 6.59
CA LEU A 190 6.06 -11.79 7.15
C LEU A 190 5.34 -12.45 8.33
N LYS A 191 5.77 -12.14 9.54
CA LYS A 191 5.24 -12.73 10.77
C LYS A 191 3.89 -12.16 11.18
N TYR A 192 3.75 -10.84 11.04
CA TYR A 192 2.58 -10.11 11.48
C TYR A 192 2.28 -8.94 10.55
N LEU A 193 1.02 -8.69 10.30
CA LEU A 193 0.51 -7.54 9.56
C LEU A 193 -0.71 -6.98 10.27
N GLU A 194 -0.74 -5.68 10.53
CA GLU A 194 -1.92 -4.97 11.03
C GLU A 194 -2.39 -3.93 10.01
N ILE A 195 -3.67 -4.01 9.67
CA ILE A 195 -4.29 -3.24 8.60
C ILE A 195 -5.24 -2.23 9.20
N HIS A 196 -5.06 -0.96 8.85
CA HIS A 196 -5.85 0.15 9.37
C HIS A 196 -6.57 0.91 8.27
N SER A 197 -7.80 1.34 8.57
CA SER A 197 -8.67 2.10 7.69
C SER A 197 -8.25 3.58 7.58
N ILE A 198 -8.91 4.32 6.68
CA ILE A 198 -8.79 5.79 6.61
C ILE A 198 -9.29 6.43 7.91
N ASP A 199 -10.34 5.89 8.53
CA ASP A 199 -10.87 6.40 9.80
C ASP A 199 -9.87 6.22 10.94
N ASP A 200 -9.12 5.12 10.94
CA ASP A 200 -8.02 4.91 11.90
C ASP A 200 -6.89 5.90 11.66
N GLY A 201 -6.53 6.16 10.41
CA GLY A 201 -5.53 7.17 10.08
C GLY A 201 -5.94 8.59 10.51
N LEU A 202 -7.23 8.93 10.35
CA LEU A 202 -7.77 10.20 10.86
C LEU A 202 -7.68 10.30 12.39
N LYS A 203 -7.99 9.21 13.12
CA LYS A 203 -7.91 9.16 14.59
C LYS A 203 -6.46 9.23 15.07
N VAL A 204 -5.57 8.45 14.47
CA VAL A 204 -4.19 8.25 14.91
C VAL A 204 -3.27 9.39 14.46
N PHE A 205 -3.33 9.76 13.17
CA PHE A 205 -2.40 10.71 12.54
C PHE A 205 -3.05 12.05 12.17
N ARG A 206 -4.37 12.21 12.36
CA ARG A 206 -5.16 13.34 11.85
C ARG A 206 -5.02 13.54 10.34
N ALA A 207 -4.79 12.46 9.62
CA ALA A 207 -4.63 12.43 8.18
C ALA A 207 -5.62 11.45 7.55
N SER A 208 -6.28 11.84 6.47
CA SER A 208 -7.21 10.98 5.71
C SER A 208 -6.44 9.97 4.86
N THR A 209 -5.77 9.03 5.54
CA THR A 209 -4.97 7.99 4.91
C THR A 209 -5.11 6.67 5.67
N ALA A 210 -5.32 5.59 4.95
CA ALA A 210 -5.16 4.26 5.50
C ALA A 210 -3.67 3.95 5.68
N TYR A 211 -3.34 3.10 6.62
CA TYR A 211 -1.96 2.68 6.86
C TYR A 211 -1.89 1.23 7.30
N ASP A 212 -0.74 0.64 7.11
CA ASP A 212 -0.39 -0.68 7.62
C ASP A 212 0.88 -0.58 8.46
N TRP A 213 1.05 -1.52 9.38
CA TRP A 213 2.35 -1.81 9.95
C TRP A 213 2.53 -3.32 10.08
N TYR A 214 3.77 -3.78 10.09
CA TYR A 214 4.07 -5.21 10.05
C TYR A 214 5.34 -5.55 10.83
N ILE A 215 5.51 -6.85 11.08
CA ILE A 215 6.77 -7.45 11.55
C ILE A 215 7.25 -8.41 10.48
N LEU A 216 8.35 -8.03 9.82
CA LEU A 216 9.01 -8.79 8.77
C LEU A 216 10.33 -9.34 9.31
N LYS A 217 10.50 -10.65 9.30
CA LYS A 217 11.77 -11.28 9.61
C LYS A 217 12.60 -11.41 8.34
N ASN A 218 13.87 -11.03 8.38
CA ASN A 218 14.79 -11.13 7.25
C ASN A 218 15.27 -12.58 7.06
N SER A 219 14.34 -13.44 6.70
CA SER A 219 14.56 -14.85 6.38
C SER A 219 13.52 -15.29 5.34
N LYS A 220 13.68 -16.47 4.75
CA LYS A 220 12.71 -17.02 3.82
C LYS A 220 11.34 -17.22 4.50
N TYR A 221 10.27 -16.95 3.78
CA TYR A 221 8.89 -17.14 4.24
C TYR A 221 8.63 -18.58 4.69
N ASN A 222 7.95 -18.75 5.81
CA ASN A 222 7.69 -20.06 6.42
C ASN A 222 6.24 -20.56 6.30
N GLY A 223 5.39 -19.89 5.50
CA GLY A 223 4.00 -20.30 5.25
C GLY A 223 2.98 -19.78 6.26
N LYS A 224 3.36 -18.90 7.21
CA LYS A 224 2.46 -18.43 8.26
C LYS A 224 2.59 -16.95 8.51
N THR A 225 1.50 -16.21 8.32
CA THR A 225 1.39 -14.79 8.64
C THR A 225 0.16 -14.57 9.53
N VAL A 226 0.32 -13.94 10.68
CA VAL A 226 -0.80 -13.46 11.49
C VAL A 226 -1.22 -12.10 10.97
N ILE A 227 -2.47 -11.96 10.53
CA ILE A 227 -3.01 -10.71 10.01
C ILE A 227 -4.15 -10.24 10.93
N LYS A 228 -4.01 -9.03 11.47
CA LYS A 228 -5.12 -8.29 12.05
C LYS A 228 -5.75 -7.46 10.95
N ASN A 229 -6.92 -7.89 10.50
CA ASN A 229 -7.61 -7.29 9.37
C ASN A 229 -8.26 -5.95 9.73
N ILE A 230 -8.79 -5.24 8.73
CA ILE A 230 -9.40 -3.92 8.88
C ILE A 230 -10.57 -3.87 9.88
N ASN A 231 -11.19 -5.01 10.19
CA ASN A 231 -12.28 -5.13 11.18
C ASN A 231 -11.74 -5.51 12.58
N GLY A 232 -10.43 -5.60 12.77
CA GLY A 232 -9.79 -5.97 14.01
C GLY A 232 -9.71 -7.48 14.28
N ASN A 233 -10.22 -8.33 13.39
CA ASN A 233 -10.14 -9.78 13.53
C ASN A 233 -8.74 -10.28 13.21
N MET A 234 -8.26 -11.25 13.99
CA MET A 234 -6.96 -11.88 13.79
C MET A 234 -7.13 -13.24 13.08
N GLU A 235 -6.36 -13.44 12.02
CA GLU A 235 -6.38 -14.67 11.23
C GLU A 235 -4.93 -15.09 10.94
N GLU A 236 -4.63 -16.41 11.07
CA GLU A 236 -3.36 -16.97 10.61
C GLU A 236 -3.55 -17.47 9.16
N ILE A 237 -2.75 -16.95 8.24
CA ILE A 237 -2.94 -17.15 6.80
C ILE A 237 -1.61 -17.49 6.15
N ASP A 238 -1.62 -18.51 5.30
CA ASP A 238 -0.55 -18.72 4.33
C ASP A 238 -0.78 -17.85 3.10
N ILE A 239 0.10 -16.87 2.90
CA ILE A 239 0.03 -15.91 1.78
C ILE A 239 0.89 -16.31 0.58
N SER A 240 1.55 -17.46 0.58
CA SER A 240 2.50 -17.88 -0.47
C SER A 240 1.92 -17.84 -1.89
N ASN A 241 0.63 -18.16 -2.04
CA ASN A 241 -0.06 -18.14 -3.33
C ASN A 241 -0.83 -16.84 -3.62
N PHE A 242 -0.68 -15.82 -2.77
CA PHE A 242 -1.34 -14.54 -2.97
C PHE A 242 -0.49 -13.63 -3.86
N LEU A 243 -1.11 -13.00 -4.85
CA LEU A 243 -0.48 -11.93 -5.66
C LEU A 243 -0.71 -10.53 -5.07
N CYS A 244 -1.50 -10.46 -4.01
CA CYS A 244 -1.82 -9.23 -3.26
C CYS A 244 -2.41 -9.63 -1.91
N ILE A 245 -2.38 -8.76 -0.90
CA ILE A 245 -3.00 -9.02 0.40
C ILE A 245 -4.26 -8.15 0.53
N PRO A 246 -5.47 -8.74 0.53
CA PRO A 246 -6.70 -8.00 0.78
C PRO A 246 -6.76 -7.46 2.21
N SER A 247 -7.62 -6.49 2.47
CA SER A 247 -7.80 -5.90 3.82
C SER A 247 -8.70 -6.74 4.74
N GLY A 248 -9.28 -7.82 4.21
CA GLY A 248 -10.18 -8.76 4.89
C GLY A 248 -10.75 -9.76 3.90
N SER A 249 -11.78 -10.51 4.30
CA SER A 249 -12.44 -11.52 3.45
C SER A 249 -11.48 -12.59 2.88
N PHE A 250 -10.44 -12.94 3.63
CA PHE A 250 -9.35 -13.82 3.16
C PHE A 250 -9.84 -15.18 2.69
N ASN A 251 -10.77 -15.81 3.40
CA ASN A 251 -11.30 -17.11 3.03
C ASN A 251 -12.04 -17.05 1.68
N LEU A 252 -12.87 -16.02 1.49
CA LEU A 252 -13.56 -15.82 0.21
C LEU A 252 -12.55 -15.50 -0.89
N PHE A 253 -11.59 -14.61 -0.65
CA PHE A 253 -10.56 -14.27 -1.61
C PHE A 253 -9.76 -15.51 -2.04
N LYS A 254 -9.35 -16.36 -1.08
CA LYS A 254 -8.63 -17.61 -1.34
C LYS A 254 -9.42 -18.59 -2.22
N GLN A 255 -10.75 -18.66 -2.06
CA GLN A 255 -11.61 -19.52 -2.88
C GLN A 255 -11.64 -19.09 -4.36
N LEU A 256 -11.38 -17.81 -4.64
CA LEU A 256 -11.37 -17.25 -5.99
C LEU A 256 -10.03 -17.47 -6.72
N LEU A 257 -8.94 -17.71 -5.98
CA LEU A 257 -7.61 -17.90 -6.56
C LEU A 257 -7.57 -19.18 -7.40
N ALA A 258 -6.95 -19.08 -8.57
CA ALA A 258 -6.62 -20.26 -9.37
C ALA A 258 -5.51 -21.05 -8.71
N LYS A 259 -5.68 -22.35 -8.63
CA LYS A 259 -4.64 -23.31 -8.22
C LYS A 259 -3.64 -23.53 -9.36
N ASP A 260 -2.54 -24.19 -9.06
CA ASP A 260 -1.56 -24.56 -10.08
C ASP A 260 -2.22 -25.45 -11.15
N GLY A 261 -2.07 -25.04 -12.42
CA GLY A 261 -2.68 -25.73 -13.56
C GLY A 261 -4.12 -25.33 -13.87
N GLU A 262 -4.80 -24.52 -13.04
CA GLU A 262 -6.15 -24.01 -13.35
C GLU A 262 -6.08 -22.80 -14.28
N GLU A 263 -7.05 -22.72 -15.21
CA GLU A 263 -7.20 -21.53 -16.06
C GLU A 263 -7.56 -20.29 -15.21
N LYS A 264 -6.90 -19.16 -15.54
CA LYS A 264 -7.14 -17.86 -14.92
C LYS A 264 -8.03 -16.98 -15.79
N CYS A 265 -8.62 -15.98 -15.16
CA CYS A 265 -9.33 -14.93 -15.89
C CYS A 265 -8.39 -14.23 -16.84
N GLU A 266 -8.83 -14.04 -18.07
CA GLU A 266 -8.13 -13.23 -19.08
C GLU A 266 -8.73 -11.81 -19.07
N ILE A 267 -7.87 -10.82 -18.81
CA ILE A 267 -8.26 -9.42 -18.64
C ILE A 267 -7.88 -8.62 -19.86
N ILE A 268 -8.85 -7.91 -20.41
CA ILE A 268 -8.67 -6.99 -21.52
C ILE A 268 -8.56 -5.58 -20.96
N TYR A 269 -7.33 -5.09 -20.89
CA TYR A 269 -7.03 -3.73 -20.45
C TYR A 269 -5.69 -3.27 -20.97
N ASN A 270 -5.68 -2.12 -21.63
CA ASN A 270 -4.45 -1.40 -21.95
C ASN A 270 -4.77 0.09 -22.14
N ARG A 271 -4.31 0.92 -21.22
CA ARG A 271 -4.52 2.37 -21.25
C ARG A 271 -3.98 3.04 -22.53
N THR A 272 -2.95 2.45 -23.14
CA THR A 272 -2.28 3.07 -24.29
C THR A 272 -2.97 2.79 -25.62
N ASN A 273 -3.83 1.76 -25.73
CA ASN A 273 -4.39 1.34 -27.00
C ASN A 273 -5.51 2.29 -27.47
N TYR A 274 -6.47 2.59 -26.61
CA TYR A 274 -7.64 3.42 -26.95
C TYR A 274 -7.86 4.53 -25.92
N GLY A 275 -6.80 5.04 -25.31
CA GLY A 275 -6.87 6.16 -24.35
C GLY A 275 -7.41 7.42 -25.04
N HIS A 276 -8.20 8.21 -24.30
CA HIS A 276 -8.81 9.43 -24.83
C HIS A 276 -7.82 10.51 -25.27
N ASP A 277 -6.56 10.38 -24.86
CA ASP A 277 -5.43 11.25 -25.22
C ASP A 277 -4.75 10.88 -26.55
N LYS A 278 -5.19 9.79 -27.18
CA LYS A 278 -4.57 9.28 -28.42
C LYS A 278 -5.08 10.05 -29.66
N LYS A 279 -4.18 10.31 -30.58
CA LYS A 279 -4.50 11.01 -31.86
C LYS A 279 -5.53 10.27 -32.72
N TRP A 280 -5.68 8.97 -32.54
CA TRP A 280 -6.66 8.14 -33.23
C TRP A 280 -7.97 7.92 -32.47
N VAL A 281 -8.19 8.67 -31.36
CA VAL A 281 -9.41 8.63 -30.57
C VAL A 281 -10.06 10.01 -30.52
N SER A 282 -11.37 10.08 -30.70
CA SER A 282 -12.20 11.27 -30.65
C SER A 282 -13.40 11.06 -29.74
N LYS A 283 -13.92 12.14 -29.15
CA LYS A 283 -15.19 12.14 -28.41
C LYS A 283 -16.39 11.93 -29.33
N ASP A 284 -16.30 12.43 -30.56
CA ASP A 284 -17.42 12.47 -31.50
C ASP A 284 -17.22 11.44 -32.61
N LYS A 285 -18.31 10.71 -32.92
CA LYS A 285 -18.37 9.81 -34.07
C LYS A 285 -18.48 10.60 -35.36
N ASN A 286 -17.66 10.25 -36.36
CA ASN A 286 -17.71 10.81 -37.71
C ASN A 286 -17.12 9.80 -38.71
N GLU A 287 -17.00 10.16 -39.98
CA GLU A 287 -16.48 9.29 -41.04
C GLU A 287 -15.09 8.71 -40.76
N LYS A 288 -14.26 9.44 -40.01
CA LYS A 288 -12.89 9.02 -39.67
C LYS A 288 -12.84 8.20 -38.37
N TYR A 289 -13.68 8.53 -37.37
CA TYR A 289 -13.69 7.93 -36.05
C TYR A 289 -14.97 7.08 -35.90
N GLN A 290 -14.91 5.82 -36.30
CA GLN A 290 -16.09 4.97 -36.43
C GLN A 290 -16.18 3.87 -35.37
N TYR A 291 -15.05 3.42 -34.83
CA TYR A 291 -15.02 2.27 -33.93
C TYR A 291 -15.31 2.67 -32.50
N PRO A 292 -16.42 2.19 -31.88
CA PRO A 292 -16.80 2.59 -30.54
C PRO A 292 -15.86 2.02 -29.49
N CYS A 293 -15.43 2.87 -28.55
CA CYS A 293 -14.62 2.48 -27.41
C CYS A 293 -15.32 2.91 -26.11
N ILE A 294 -15.43 2.00 -25.17
CA ILE A 294 -16.04 2.26 -23.87
C ILE A 294 -15.08 3.10 -23.05
N TYR A 295 -15.44 4.36 -22.81
CA TYR A 295 -14.70 5.28 -21.98
C TYR A 295 -14.93 4.98 -20.49
N SER A 296 -16.21 4.88 -20.09
CA SER A 296 -16.62 4.54 -18.72
C SER A 296 -18.06 4.04 -18.68
N LEU A 297 -18.42 3.43 -17.55
CA LEU A 297 -19.80 3.14 -17.18
C LEU A 297 -20.14 3.97 -15.94
N THR A 298 -21.24 4.70 -15.99
CA THR A 298 -21.69 5.55 -14.88
C THR A 298 -23.18 5.32 -14.57
N ARG A 299 -23.57 5.58 -13.33
CA ARG A 299 -24.98 5.46 -12.93
C ARG A 299 -25.87 6.46 -13.67
N LYS A 300 -25.35 7.66 -13.95
CA LYS A 300 -26.12 8.76 -14.54
C LYS A 300 -26.25 8.61 -16.06
N ASP A 301 -25.15 8.32 -16.73
CA ASP A 301 -25.06 8.39 -18.18
C ASP A 301 -25.01 7.00 -18.84
N GLY A 302 -25.05 5.92 -18.04
CA GLY A 302 -24.91 4.55 -18.56
C GLY A 302 -23.53 4.33 -19.22
N LEU A 303 -23.55 3.79 -20.42
CA LEU A 303 -22.36 3.54 -21.24
C LEU A 303 -21.89 4.82 -21.93
N LYS A 304 -20.70 5.32 -21.55
CA LYS A 304 -20.08 6.48 -22.18
C LYS A 304 -19.05 6.04 -23.20
N LEU A 305 -19.19 6.51 -24.43
CA LEU A 305 -18.35 6.11 -25.56
C LEU A 305 -17.43 7.25 -26.02
N VAL A 306 -16.32 6.86 -26.58
CA VAL A 306 -15.46 7.61 -27.50
C VAL A 306 -15.25 6.75 -28.75
N TYR A 307 -14.69 7.29 -29.82
CA TYR A 307 -14.59 6.61 -31.09
C TYR A 307 -13.16 6.59 -31.61
N SER A 308 -12.71 5.44 -32.10
CA SER A 308 -11.38 5.26 -32.66
C SER A 308 -11.42 5.22 -34.19
N MET A 309 -10.30 5.65 -34.82
CA MET A 309 -10.06 5.44 -36.25
C MET A 309 -9.63 4.01 -36.58
N ILE A 310 -9.12 3.28 -35.59
CA ILE A 310 -8.52 1.95 -35.73
C ILE A 310 -9.18 0.97 -34.76
N ASN A 311 -9.20 -0.30 -35.11
CA ASN A 311 -9.77 -1.38 -34.30
C ASN A 311 -8.82 -2.58 -34.11
N ASN A 312 -7.54 -2.43 -34.45
CA ASN A 312 -6.55 -3.49 -34.50
C ASN A 312 -5.58 -3.53 -33.31
N GLN A 313 -5.92 -2.87 -32.19
CA GLN A 313 -5.08 -2.81 -30.98
C GLN A 313 -5.48 -3.83 -29.90
N GLY A 314 -6.12 -4.95 -30.28
CA GLY A 314 -6.33 -6.12 -29.41
C GLY A 314 -7.54 -6.10 -28.48
N HIS A 315 -8.49 -5.15 -28.62
CA HIS A 315 -9.71 -5.13 -27.80
C HIS A 315 -10.96 -5.55 -28.59
N PHE A 316 -10.97 -5.30 -29.89
CA PHE A 316 -12.05 -5.69 -30.80
C PHE A 316 -11.94 -7.17 -31.19
N GLY A 317 -13.10 -7.77 -31.52
CA GLY A 317 -13.18 -9.20 -31.83
C GLY A 317 -13.14 -10.12 -30.60
N ILE A 318 -13.03 -9.55 -29.38
CA ILE A 318 -12.96 -10.31 -28.14
C ILE A 318 -14.25 -10.11 -27.32
N LYS A 319 -14.98 -11.19 -27.07
CA LYS A 319 -16.15 -11.22 -26.20
C LYS A 319 -15.73 -10.92 -24.75
N LYS A 320 -16.38 -9.98 -24.09
CA LYS A 320 -15.96 -9.54 -22.74
C LYS A 320 -17.10 -8.94 -21.92
N VAL A 321 -17.05 -9.19 -20.63
CA VAL A 321 -17.85 -8.43 -19.65
C VAL A 321 -17.02 -7.21 -19.26
N VAL A 322 -17.52 -6.01 -19.55
CA VAL A 322 -16.83 -4.74 -19.28
C VAL A 322 -17.30 -4.16 -17.95
N LEU A 323 -16.32 -3.76 -17.14
CA LEU A 323 -16.51 -3.18 -15.81
C LEU A 323 -15.89 -1.79 -15.76
N PRO A 324 -16.49 -0.85 -15.00
CA PRO A 324 -15.87 0.45 -14.73
C PRO A 324 -14.73 0.33 -13.71
N MET A 325 -13.72 1.18 -13.85
CA MET A 325 -12.66 1.36 -12.85
C MET A 325 -13.16 2.05 -11.58
N SER A 326 -14.25 2.81 -11.67
CA SER A 326 -14.87 3.49 -10.52
C SER A 326 -15.57 2.53 -9.56
N LYS A 327 -16.01 3.03 -8.39
CA LYS A 327 -16.80 2.26 -7.40
C LYS A 327 -18.18 1.80 -7.93
N TYR A 328 -18.64 2.34 -9.03
CA TYR A 328 -19.86 1.88 -9.68
C TYR A 328 -19.74 0.41 -10.08
N THR A 329 -20.77 -0.40 -9.83
CA THR A 329 -20.69 -1.86 -9.94
C THR A 329 -21.44 -2.45 -11.13
N ASP A 330 -22.10 -1.64 -11.98
CA ASP A 330 -22.77 -2.17 -13.16
C ASP A 330 -21.78 -2.67 -14.21
N THR A 331 -22.24 -3.53 -15.10
CA THR A 331 -21.41 -4.20 -16.11
C THR A 331 -22.10 -4.14 -17.48
N PHE A 332 -21.30 -4.18 -18.53
CA PHE A 332 -21.76 -4.28 -19.92
C PHE A 332 -21.22 -5.57 -20.55
N ILE A 333 -22.09 -6.36 -21.20
CA ILE A 333 -21.69 -7.57 -21.92
C ILE A 333 -21.49 -7.22 -23.40
N ASP A 334 -20.23 -7.26 -23.86
CA ASP A 334 -19.86 -7.13 -25.27
C ASP A 334 -19.78 -8.52 -25.91
N GLU A 335 -20.97 -9.04 -26.30
CA GLU A 335 -21.10 -10.40 -26.83
C GLU A 335 -20.42 -10.61 -28.18
N LYS A 336 -20.34 -9.57 -29.00
CA LYS A 336 -19.77 -9.65 -30.35
C LYS A 336 -18.34 -9.13 -30.44
N GLY A 337 -17.80 -8.55 -29.36
CA GLY A 337 -16.47 -7.93 -29.38
C GLY A 337 -16.42 -6.63 -30.20
N GLU A 338 -17.51 -5.87 -30.20
CA GLU A 338 -17.65 -4.67 -31.03
C GLU A 338 -17.03 -3.42 -30.43
N TYR A 339 -16.52 -3.48 -29.17
CA TYR A 339 -16.06 -2.32 -28.44
C TYR A 339 -14.58 -2.40 -28.07
N GLY A 340 -13.87 -1.30 -28.28
CA GLY A 340 -12.61 -1.03 -27.61
C GLY A 340 -12.85 -0.64 -26.14
N ILE A 341 -11.78 -0.54 -25.35
CA ILE A 341 -11.85 -0.12 -23.93
C ILE A 341 -10.79 0.96 -23.68
N CYS A 342 -11.19 2.06 -23.06
CA CYS A 342 -10.33 3.16 -22.61
C CYS A 342 -9.83 2.94 -21.18
N GLU A 343 -9.19 3.95 -20.62
CA GLU A 343 -8.52 3.89 -19.32
C GLU A 343 -9.45 3.77 -18.09
N PHE A 344 -10.73 4.05 -18.21
CA PHE A 344 -11.68 4.04 -17.08
C PHE A 344 -12.59 2.80 -17.04
N ALA A 345 -12.26 1.79 -17.85
CA ALA A 345 -12.94 0.50 -17.86
C ALA A 345 -11.93 -0.63 -18.12
N PHE A 346 -12.31 -1.86 -17.83
CA PHE A 346 -11.59 -3.08 -18.18
C PHE A 346 -12.57 -4.19 -18.53
N GLY A 347 -12.12 -5.20 -19.26
CA GLY A 347 -12.93 -6.34 -19.68
C GLY A 347 -12.44 -7.64 -19.08
N ILE A 348 -13.38 -8.54 -18.74
CA ILE A 348 -13.11 -9.94 -18.42
C ILE A 348 -13.57 -10.75 -19.64
N LYS A 349 -12.66 -11.46 -20.30
CA LYS A 349 -12.99 -12.29 -21.46
C LYS A 349 -13.86 -13.48 -21.05
N PHE A 350 -14.77 -13.88 -21.91
CA PHE A 350 -15.60 -15.05 -21.74
C PHE A 350 -15.76 -15.84 -23.06
N ASP A 351 -16.11 -17.11 -22.96
CA ASP A 351 -16.32 -17.98 -24.12
C ASP A 351 -17.80 -18.17 -24.42
N THR A 352 -18.66 -18.29 -23.41
CA THR A 352 -20.10 -18.53 -23.55
C THR A 352 -20.93 -17.43 -22.89
N LEU A 353 -22.16 -17.21 -23.39
CA LEU A 353 -23.09 -16.25 -22.80
C LEU A 353 -23.47 -16.62 -21.34
N LYS A 354 -23.54 -17.91 -21.03
CA LYS A 354 -23.76 -18.41 -19.67
C LYS A 354 -22.66 -17.93 -18.72
N GLU A 355 -21.41 -17.97 -19.16
CA GLU A 355 -20.27 -17.47 -18.41
C GLU A 355 -20.37 -15.95 -18.20
N ALA A 356 -20.69 -15.18 -19.25
CA ALA A 356 -20.86 -13.74 -19.16
C ALA A 356 -21.94 -13.34 -18.15
N GLU A 357 -23.10 -14.00 -18.19
CA GLU A 357 -24.20 -13.78 -17.25
C GLU A 357 -23.81 -14.19 -15.81
N GLY A 358 -23.04 -15.28 -15.66
CA GLY A 358 -22.48 -15.70 -14.38
C GLY A 358 -21.52 -14.66 -13.81
N ILE A 359 -20.58 -14.16 -14.61
CA ILE A 359 -19.65 -13.09 -14.22
C ILE A 359 -20.42 -11.83 -13.80
N LYS A 360 -21.43 -11.40 -14.60
CA LYS A 360 -22.26 -10.26 -14.28
C LYS A 360 -22.96 -10.43 -12.92
N LYS A 361 -23.63 -11.57 -12.69
CA LYS A 361 -24.30 -11.87 -11.42
C LYS A 361 -23.33 -11.87 -10.24
N ALA A 362 -22.17 -12.51 -10.41
CA ALA A 362 -21.14 -12.56 -9.39
C ALA A 362 -20.69 -11.15 -8.98
N ILE A 363 -20.28 -10.34 -9.94
CA ILE A 363 -19.77 -8.97 -9.73
C ILE A 363 -20.79 -8.07 -9.04
N MET A 364 -22.08 -8.24 -9.35
CA MET A 364 -23.18 -7.44 -8.79
C MET A 364 -23.67 -7.96 -7.44
N SER A 365 -23.21 -9.13 -6.98
CA SER A 365 -23.65 -9.72 -5.72
C SER A 365 -23.10 -8.97 -4.50
N GLU A 366 -23.86 -8.96 -3.40
CA GLU A 366 -23.38 -8.41 -2.12
C GLU A 366 -22.16 -9.16 -1.59
N LYS A 367 -22.06 -10.47 -1.87
CA LYS A 367 -20.90 -11.29 -1.51
C LYS A 367 -19.62 -10.81 -2.22
N PHE A 368 -19.69 -10.44 -3.52
CA PHE A 368 -18.54 -9.92 -4.25
C PHE A 368 -18.17 -8.49 -3.84
N LYS A 369 -19.13 -7.73 -3.35
CA LYS A 369 -18.88 -6.39 -2.81
C LYS A 369 -17.86 -6.42 -1.67
N ALA A 370 -17.87 -7.48 -0.85
CA ALA A 370 -16.83 -7.67 0.19
C ALA A 370 -15.42 -7.81 -0.41
N ILE A 371 -15.27 -8.41 -1.59
CA ILE A 371 -13.99 -8.49 -2.32
C ILE A 371 -13.55 -7.11 -2.79
N TRP A 372 -14.48 -6.32 -3.36
CA TRP A 372 -14.15 -4.94 -3.76
C TRP A 372 -13.68 -4.09 -2.58
N GLN A 373 -14.39 -4.17 -1.44
CA GLN A 373 -14.01 -3.45 -0.22
C GLN A 373 -12.65 -3.90 0.31
N ALA A 374 -12.40 -5.21 0.33
CA ALA A 374 -11.14 -5.78 0.80
C ALA A 374 -9.94 -5.46 -0.10
N THR A 375 -10.17 -5.11 -1.37
CA THR A 375 -9.12 -4.81 -2.36
C THR A 375 -9.05 -3.32 -2.73
N GLU A 376 -9.62 -2.45 -1.91
CA GLU A 376 -9.58 -1.00 -2.10
C GLU A 376 -8.36 -0.40 -1.39
N TRP A 377 -7.18 -0.53 -1.97
CA TRP A 377 -5.93 0.06 -1.46
C TRP A 377 -5.71 1.52 -1.86
N ILE A 378 -6.47 2.02 -2.82
CA ILE A 378 -6.45 3.41 -3.30
C ILE A 378 -7.89 3.90 -3.38
N CYS A 379 -8.14 5.10 -2.86
CA CYS A 379 -9.47 5.72 -2.92
C CYS A 379 -10.01 5.77 -4.35
N ASN A 380 -11.30 5.39 -4.49
CA ASN A 380 -12.11 5.58 -5.68
C ASN A 380 -11.74 4.79 -6.95
N SER A 381 -10.89 3.75 -6.86
CA SER A 381 -10.55 2.93 -8.02
C SER A 381 -10.54 1.44 -7.68
N LYS A 382 -11.22 0.64 -8.49
CA LYS A 382 -11.14 -0.82 -8.45
C LYS A 382 -9.79 -1.30 -8.94
N GLU A 383 -9.26 -2.31 -8.28
CA GLU A 383 -8.00 -2.94 -8.72
C GLU A 383 -8.29 -4.16 -9.61
N TRP A 384 -8.35 -3.94 -10.90
CA TRP A 384 -8.66 -4.96 -11.90
C TRP A 384 -7.65 -6.12 -11.96
N ARG A 385 -6.40 -5.89 -11.52
CA ARG A 385 -5.33 -6.90 -11.57
C ARG A 385 -5.61 -8.10 -10.67
N ILE A 386 -6.49 -7.97 -9.68
CA ILE A 386 -6.89 -9.10 -8.82
C ILE A 386 -7.44 -10.28 -9.65
N PHE A 387 -8.17 -9.99 -10.73
CA PHE A 387 -8.74 -11.02 -11.59
C PHE A 387 -7.67 -11.87 -12.31
N LYS A 388 -6.46 -11.35 -12.51
CA LYS A 388 -5.35 -12.15 -13.07
C LYS A 388 -4.95 -13.33 -12.18
N SER A 389 -5.30 -13.30 -10.91
CA SER A 389 -5.09 -14.40 -9.97
C SER A 389 -6.31 -15.31 -9.82
N PHE A 390 -7.49 -14.85 -10.23
CA PHE A 390 -8.72 -15.62 -10.06
C PHE A 390 -8.82 -16.75 -11.10
N LYS A 391 -9.37 -17.87 -10.67
CA LYS A 391 -9.77 -18.96 -11.58
C LYS A 391 -10.81 -18.45 -12.57
N LYS A 392 -10.80 -18.96 -13.80
CA LYS A 392 -11.68 -18.54 -14.89
C LYS A 392 -13.16 -18.63 -14.50
N ASP A 393 -13.52 -19.66 -13.76
CA ASP A 393 -14.89 -19.93 -13.32
C ASP A 393 -15.21 -19.38 -11.91
N PHE A 394 -14.46 -18.37 -11.42
CA PHE A 394 -14.63 -17.73 -10.10
C PHE A 394 -16.09 -17.34 -9.81
N TRP A 395 -16.85 -17.01 -10.84
CA TRP A 395 -18.24 -16.58 -10.74
C TRP A 395 -19.15 -17.66 -10.16
N LYS A 396 -18.78 -18.94 -10.27
CA LYS A 396 -19.54 -20.07 -9.69
C LYS A 396 -19.63 -20.04 -8.16
N GLU A 397 -18.72 -19.31 -7.50
CA GLU A 397 -18.77 -19.12 -6.03
C GLU A 397 -19.89 -18.16 -5.58
N PHE A 398 -20.57 -17.52 -6.52
CA PHE A 398 -21.58 -16.47 -6.27
C PHE A 398 -22.97 -16.76 -6.83
N VAL A 399 -23.16 -17.82 -7.57
CA VAL A 399 -24.41 -18.20 -8.24
C VAL A 399 -24.88 -19.58 -7.79
#